data_c4393c0c4211ff93ee5a0983fb62df08
#
_entry.id   c4393c0c4211ff93ee5a0983fb62df08
#
_cell.length_a   1.000
_cell.length_b   1.000
_cell.length_c   1.000
_cell.angle_alpha   90.00
_cell.angle_beta   90.00
_cell.angle_gamma   90.00
#
_symmetry.space_group_name_H-M   'P 1'
#
loop_
_entity.id
_entity.type
_entity.pdbx_description
1 polymer ?
#
loop_
_entity_poly.entity_id
_entity_poly.type
_entity_poly.pdbx_seq_one_letter_code
_entity_poly.pdbx_strand_id
1 'polypeptide(L)'
;MNFLSFNLFLFFENKIRLTSNWLGTGKVWEVAITVIRPQPLDLTPAPSMTADKIFQPGNIARHFVKVPEGATWATFKANNLSKEQAGKFIIHTIQLEPNRMVKTLEHYKMFSLSENGSWEFGLPVRSGPNAVIEFCLAKWWANIGNVHCSYTVTFHGVKPSTQNIVMHGGEGILRLDLQSDLKSEEVSPDLKLKNVVQVNAYSSIFTI
;
A
#
# COMPACT_ATOMS: atom_id res chain seq x y z
N MET A 1 -49.63 -8.83 -4.22
CA MET A 1 -48.44 -9.22 -3.42
C MET A 1 -47.30 -9.37 -4.42
N ASN A 2 -46.47 -8.33 -4.56
CA ASN A 2 -45.46 -8.28 -5.60
C ASN A 2 -44.18 -8.92 -5.08
N PHE A 3 -43.79 -10.07 -5.62
CA PHE A 3 -42.51 -10.69 -5.31
C PHE A 3 -41.40 -9.99 -6.03
N LEU A 4 -40.53 -9.32 -5.28
CA LEU A 4 -39.20 -8.89 -5.74
C LEU A 4 -38.31 -10.14 -5.85
N SER A 5 -38.01 -10.58 -7.06
CA SER A 5 -37.05 -11.65 -7.29
C SER A 5 -35.65 -11.05 -7.36
N PHE A 6 -34.80 -11.41 -6.42
CA PHE A 6 -33.38 -11.06 -6.45
C PHE A 6 -32.61 -12.18 -7.13
N ASN A 7 -32.02 -11.90 -8.28
CA ASN A 7 -31.09 -12.81 -8.92
C ASN A 7 -29.66 -12.42 -8.55
N LEU A 8 -28.98 -13.30 -7.83
CA LEU A 8 -27.58 -13.15 -7.47
C LEU A 8 -26.72 -13.82 -8.56
N PHE A 9 -26.06 -13.03 -9.38
CA PHE A 9 -25.09 -13.54 -10.36
C PHE A 9 -23.69 -13.39 -9.80
N LEU A 10 -23.05 -14.52 -9.48
CA LEU A 10 -21.63 -14.58 -9.15
C LEU A 10 -20.82 -14.62 -10.47
N PHE A 11 -20.19 -13.51 -10.82
CA PHE A 11 -19.17 -13.54 -11.86
C PHE A 11 -17.79 -13.79 -11.24
N PHE A 12 -16.92 -14.46 -11.98
CA PHE A 12 -15.61 -14.97 -11.56
C PHE A 12 -14.60 -13.91 -11.09
N GLU A 13 -14.94 -12.65 -11.02
CA GLU A 13 -14.12 -11.55 -10.53
C GLU A 13 -14.82 -10.77 -9.41
N ASN A 14 -15.12 -11.40 -8.27
CA ASN A 14 -15.54 -10.72 -7.03
C ASN A 14 -16.59 -9.58 -7.19
N LYS A 15 -17.39 -9.61 -8.23
CA LYS A 15 -18.44 -8.63 -8.50
C LYS A 15 -19.80 -9.27 -8.31
N ILE A 16 -20.56 -8.75 -7.38
CA ILE A 16 -21.96 -9.12 -7.16
C ILE A 16 -22.81 -8.04 -7.82
N ARG A 17 -23.71 -8.46 -8.71
CA ARG A 17 -24.64 -7.56 -9.36
C ARG A 17 -26.06 -7.86 -8.85
N LEU A 18 -26.67 -6.89 -8.18
CA LEU A 18 -28.05 -6.96 -7.79
C LEU A 18 -28.93 -6.37 -8.90
N THR A 19 -29.84 -7.16 -9.44
CA THR A 19 -30.78 -6.67 -10.43
C THR A 19 -32.20 -6.86 -9.94
N SER A 20 -33.05 -5.87 -10.11
CA SER A 20 -34.49 -5.98 -9.93
C SER A 20 -35.16 -6.03 -11.30
N ASN A 21 -35.90 -7.11 -11.55
CA ASN A 21 -36.75 -7.23 -12.74
C ASN A 21 -38.21 -7.10 -12.33
N TRP A 22 -38.96 -6.23 -13.01
CA TRP A 22 -40.41 -6.24 -12.91
C TRP A 22 -40.99 -7.06 -14.06
N LEU A 23 -41.97 -7.88 -13.75
CA LEU A 23 -42.63 -8.77 -14.72
C LEU A 23 -43.03 -7.99 -15.99
N GLY A 24 -42.35 -8.31 -17.10
CA GLY A 24 -42.68 -7.85 -18.45
C GLY A 24 -42.04 -6.55 -18.94
N THR A 25 -41.34 -5.75 -18.11
CA THR A 25 -40.80 -4.44 -18.52
C THR A 25 -39.29 -4.32 -18.59
N GLY A 26 -38.57 -5.41 -18.30
CA GLY A 26 -37.11 -5.41 -18.31
C GLY A 26 -36.50 -4.90 -16.99
N LYS A 27 -35.22 -4.55 -17.05
CA LYS A 27 -34.40 -4.16 -15.91
C LYS A 27 -34.77 -2.77 -15.42
N VAL A 28 -35.27 -2.67 -14.19
CA VAL A 28 -35.68 -1.38 -13.62
C VAL A 28 -34.50 -0.65 -12.99
N TRP A 29 -33.63 -1.35 -12.28
CA TRP A 29 -32.39 -0.80 -11.71
C TRP A 29 -31.35 -1.90 -11.48
N GLU A 30 -30.11 -1.47 -11.36
CA GLU A 30 -28.97 -2.33 -11.11
C GLU A 30 -28.01 -1.65 -10.15
N VAL A 31 -27.59 -2.38 -9.13
CA VAL A 31 -26.50 -1.94 -8.22
C VAL A 31 -25.35 -2.90 -8.37
N ALA A 32 -24.20 -2.38 -8.79
CA ALA A 32 -22.97 -3.13 -8.84
C ALA A 32 -22.33 -3.12 -7.44
N ILE A 33 -22.14 -4.30 -6.85
CA ILE A 33 -21.43 -4.46 -5.58
C ILE A 33 -20.09 -5.11 -5.89
N THR A 34 -19.00 -4.44 -5.53
CA THR A 34 -17.67 -5.01 -5.63
C THR A 34 -17.29 -5.62 -4.28
N VAL A 35 -17.04 -6.92 -4.26
CA VAL A 35 -16.54 -7.62 -3.09
C VAL A 35 -15.04 -7.82 -3.25
N ILE A 36 -14.26 -7.24 -2.33
CA ILE A 36 -12.81 -7.37 -2.30
C ILE A 36 -12.46 -8.48 -1.31
N ARG A 37 -11.80 -9.52 -1.83
CA ARG A 37 -11.19 -10.56 -1.00
C ARG A 37 -9.69 -10.36 -1.03
N PRO A 38 -9.06 -9.94 0.09
CA PRO A 38 -7.62 -9.77 0.14
C PRO A 38 -6.88 -11.08 -0.13
N GLN A 39 -5.78 -10.99 -0.84
CA GLN A 39 -4.89 -12.12 -1.09
C GLN A 39 -4.15 -12.51 0.20
N PRO A 40 -3.89 -13.81 0.40
CA PRO A 40 -3.07 -14.27 1.50
C PRO A 40 -1.64 -13.77 1.35
N LEU A 41 -0.96 -13.60 2.48
CA LEU A 41 0.46 -13.29 2.56
C LEU A 41 1.26 -14.53 2.90
N ASP A 42 2.45 -14.63 2.33
CA ASP A 42 3.49 -15.52 2.82
C ASP A 42 4.07 -14.90 4.10
N LEU A 43 4.05 -15.64 5.20
CA LEU A 43 4.45 -15.12 6.50
C LEU A 43 5.94 -15.31 6.81
N THR A 44 6.63 -16.14 6.03
CA THR A 44 8.04 -16.50 6.28
C THR A 44 8.89 -16.15 5.05
N PRO A 45 10.01 -15.42 5.19
CA PRO A 45 10.62 -14.89 6.42
C PRO A 45 9.99 -13.57 6.91
N ALA A 46 9.18 -12.91 6.12
CA ALA A 46 8.44 -11.70 6.45
C ALA A 46 7.09 -11.71 5.74
N PRO A 47 6.06 -11.05 6.29
CA PRO A 47 4.78 -10.95 5.59
C PRO A 47 4.98 -10.32 4.22
N SER A 48 4.76 -11.11 3.17
CA SER A 48 5.00 -10.68 1.79
C SER A 48 3.98 -11.28 0.82
N MET A 49 3.83 -10.60 -0.31
CA MET A 49 3.10 -11.07 -1.49
C MET A 49 4.03 -11.01 -2.68
N THR A 50 4.19 -12.13 -3.37
CA THR A 50 4.97 -12.19 -4.61
C THR A 50 4.05 -12.55 -5.77
N ALA A 51 4.25 -11.89 -6.90
CA ALA A 51 3.57 -12.20 -8.15
C ALA A 51 4.53 -12.11 -9.33
N ASP A 52 4.21 -12.88 -10.36
CA ASP A 52 4.94 -12.96 -11.60
C ASP A 52 3.98 -12.80 -12.76
N LYS A 53 4.30 -11.94 -13.72
CA LYS A 53 3.43 -11.68 -14.85
C LYS A 53 4.20 -11.18 -16.08
N ILE A 54 3.78 -11.67 -17.24
CA ILE A 54 4.17 -11.09 -18.52
C ILE A 54 3.21 -9.95 -18.85
N PHE A 55 3.73 -8.74 -18.89
CA PHE A 55 2.98 -7.52 -19.15
C PHE A 55 3.05 -7.15 -20.65
N GLN A 56 1.91 -7.04 -21.28
CA GLN A 56 1.74 -6.37 -22.56
C GLN A 56 1.54 -4.86 -22.36
N PRO A 57 1.73 -4.01 -23.39
CA PRO A 57 1.41 -2.59 -23.31
C PRO A 57 -0.01 -2.34 -22.78
N GLY A 58 -0.13 -1.49 -21.78
CA GLY A 58 -1.42 -1.17 -21.13
C GLY A 58 -1.98 -2.22 -20.18
N ASN A 59 -1.31 -3.37 -20.01
CA ASN A 59 -1.75 -4.37 -19.03
C ASN A 59 -1.59 -3.89 -17.61
N ILE A 60 -2.57 -4.24 -16.78
CA ILE A 60 -2.64 -3.91 -15.37
C ILE A 60 -2.69 -5.20 -14.54
N ALA A 61 -1.92 -5.24 -13.47
CA ALA A 61 -2.05 -6.22 -12.39
C ALA A 61 -2.55 -5.48 -11.15
N ARG A 62 -3.61 -5.99 -10.54
CA ARG A 62 -4.25 -5.39 -9.37
C ARG A 62 -4.31 -6.41 -8.25
N HIS A 63 -3.84 -6.03 -7.08
CA HIS A 63 -3.79 -6.87 -5.89
C HIS A 63 -4.37 -6.13 -4.70
N PHE A 64 -5.18 -6.84 -3.93
CA PHE A 64 -5.69 -6.38 -2.65
C PHE A 64 -5.05 -7.23 -1.57
N VAL A 65 -4.36 -6.60 -0.65
CA VAL A 65 -3.57 -7.29 0.37
C VAL A 65 -3.98 -6.77 1.75
N LYS A 66 -4.24 -7.69 2.68
CA LYS A 66 -4.49 -7.30 4.06
C LYS A 66 -3.19 -6.79 4.69
N VAL A 67 -3.21 -5.59 5.25
CA VAL A 67 -2.06 -5.04 5.97
C VAL A 67 -1.88 -5.81 7.27
N PRO A 68 -0.70 -6.42 7.52
CA PRO A 68 -0.45 -7.12 8.78
C PRO A 68 -0.56 -6.20 9.99
N GLU A 69 -1.00 -6.73 11.10
CA GLU A 69 -0.99 -6.00 12.36
C GLU A 69 0.45 -5.64 12.76
N GLY A 70 0.66 -4.41 13.20
CA GLY A 70 1.99 -3.90 13.52
C GLY A 70 2.81 -3.39 12.33
N ALA A 71 2.33 -3.54 11.08
CA ALA A 71 3.03 -2.96 9.93
C ALA A 71 3.00 -1.43 9.97
N THR A 72 4.15 -0.82 9.70
CA THR A 72 4.33 0.63 9.64
C THR A 72 4.74 1.12 8.26
N TRP A 73 5.36 0.25 7.48
CA TRP A 73 5.74 0.53 6.10
C TRP A 73 5.79 -0.76 5.27
N ALA A 74 5.86 -0.62 3.95
CA ALA A 74 6.01 -1.72 3.03
C ALA A 74 7.05 -1.36 1.97
N THR A 75 7.77 -2.36 1.49
CA THR A 75 8.70 -2.25 0.37
C THR A 75 8.11 -2.96 -0.83
N PHE A 76 7.97 -2.24 -1.94
CA PHE A 76 7.66 -2.81 -3.24
C PHE A 76 8.95 -2.98 -4.03
N LYS A 77 9.24 -4.20 -4.47
CA LYS A 77 10.39 -4.52 -5.32
C LYS A 77 9.92 -5.16 -6.60
N ALA A 78 10.38 -4.65 -7.73
CA ALA A 78 10.10 -5.20 -9.06
C ALA A 78 11.40 -5.59 -9.75
N ASN A 79 11.41 -6.74 -10.40
CA ASN A 79 12.55 -7.27 -11.15
C ASN A 79 12.09 -7.56 -12.58
N ASN A 80 12.83 -7.07 -13.54
CA ASN A 80 12.63 -7.43 -14.94
C ASN A 80 13.36 -8.73 -15.24
N LEU A 81 12.64 -9.76 -15.61
CA LEU A 81 13.18 -11.06 -16.00
C LEU A 81 13.41 -11.19 -17.50
N SER A 82 13.07 -10.16 -18.27
CA SER A 82 13.31 -10.11 -19.72
C SER A 82 14.77 -9.73 -20.01
N LYS A 83 15.41 -10.49 -20.88
CA LYS A 83 16.82 -10.30 -21.24
C LYS A 83 17.05 -9.19 -22.27
N GLU A 84 16.06 -8.88 -23.08
CA GLU A 84 16.20 -8.00 -24.26
C GLU A 84 15.16 -6.88 -24.31
N GLN A 85 14.40 -6.69 -23.22
CA GLN A 85 13.30 -5.74 -23.21
C GLN A 85 13.28 -4.93 -21.92
N ALA A 86 13.52 -3.65 -22.02
CA ALA A 86 13.28 -2.71 -20.95
C ALA A 86 11.78 -2.40 -20.80
N GLY A 87 11.33 -2.17 -19.58
CA GLY A 87 9.94 -1.88 -19.26
C GLY A 87 9.76 -0.54 -18.57
N LYS A 88 8.72 0.20 -18.97
CA LYS A 88 8.25 1.38 -18.24
C LYS A 88 6.95 1.07 -17.57
N PHE A 89 6.90 1.29 -16.25
CA PHE A 89 5.80 0.90 -15.40
C PHE A 89 5.27 2.07 -14.57
N ILE A 90 4.05 1.90 -14.13
CA ILE A 90 3.40 2.77 -13.15
C ILE A 90 2.99 1.88 -11.98
N ILE A 91 3.35 2.28 -10.78
CA ILE A 91 2.76 1.74 -9.56
C ILE A 91 1.80 2.79 -8.99
N HIS A 92 0.61 2.33 -8.65
CA HIS A 92 -0.37 3.07 -7.88
C HIS A 92 -0.79 2.25 -6.69
N THR A 93 -0.73 2.82 -5.50
CA THR A 93 -1.15 2.16 -4.27
C THR A 93 -2.10 3.05 -3.51
N ILE A 94 -3.10 2.43 -2.92
CA ILE A 94 -4.04 3.12 -2.06
C ILE A 94 -4.44 2.23 -0.89
N GLN A 95 -4.47 2.78 0.30
CA GLN A 95 -4.92 2.06 1.47
C GLN A 95 -6.41 2.30 1.69
N LEU A 96 -7.16 1.20 1.85
CA LEU A 96 -8.58 1.18 2.09
C LEU A 96 -8.82 0.90 3.57
N GLU A 97 -9.51 1.81 4.23
CA GLU A 97 -10.09 1.60 5.55
C GLU A 97 -11.61 1.42 5.40
N PRO A 98 -12.31 0.77 6.35
CA PRO A 98 -13.75 0.67 6.30
C PRO A 98 -14.42 2.03 6.11
N ASN A 99 -15.26 2.13 5.08
CA ASN A 99 -16.05 3.32 4.73
C ASN A 99 -15.26 4.57 4.30
N ARG A 100 -13.94 4.50 4.14
CA ARG A 100 -13.15 5.62 3.65
C ARG A 100 -11.86 5.20 2.96
N MET A 101 -11.40 6.06 2.10
CA MET A 101 -10.10 6.01 1.45
C MET A 101 -9.13 6.92 2.21
N VAL A 102 -7.94 6.43 2.51
CA VAL A 102 -6.89 7.22 3.18
C VAL A 102 -6.02 7.87 2.13
N LYS A 103 -6.42 9.06 1.69
CA LYS A 103 -5.75 9.77 0.60
C LYS A 103 -4.28 10.14 0.89
N THR A 104 -3.93 10.32 2.15
CA THR A 104 -2.53 10.58 2.57
C THR A 104 -1.60 9.38 2.39
N LEU A 105 -2.17 8.18 2.19
CA LEU A 105 -1.46 6.94 1.92
C LEU A 105 -1.66 6.47 0.47
N GLU A 106 -2.09 7.37 -0.41
CA GLU A 106 -2.11 7.16 -1.85
C GLU A 106 -0.74 7.50 -2.43
N HIS A 107 -0.16 6.57 -3.17
CA HIS A 107 1.11 6.76 -3.85
C HIS A 107 0.97 6.42 -5.32
N TYR A 108 1.49 7.30 -6.15
CA TYR A 108 1.59 7.11 -7.59
C TYR A 108 3.02 7.37 -8.03
N LYS A 109 3.62 6.40 -8.71
CA LYS A 109 5.00 6.56 -9.18
C LYS A 109 5.21 5.86 -10.52
N MET A 110 5.89 6.55 -11.42
CA MET A 110 6.36 5.99 -12.67
C MET A 110 7.83 5.61 -12.54
N PHE A 111 8.20 4.45 -13.06
CA PHE A 111 9.57 3.95 -13.03
C PHE A 111 9.90 3.15 -14.28
N SER A 112 11.19 2.98 -14.52
CA SER A 112 11.69 2.18 -15.64
C SER A 112 12.54 1.03 -15.10
N LEU A 113 12.35 -0.15 -15.66
CA LEU A 113 13.17 -1.32 -15.43
C LEU A 113 14.03 -1.55 -16.68
N SER A 114 15.34 -1.47 -16.52
CA SER A 114 16.28 -1.94 -17.53
C SER A 114 16.18 -3.46 -17.71
N GLU A 115 16.84 -3.98 -18.70
CA GLU A 115 16.99 -5.42 -18.90
C GLU A 115 17.65 -6.04 -17.69
N ASN A 116 17.06 -7.12 -17.16
CA ASN A 116 17.47 -7.75 -15.90
C ASN A 116 17.60 -6.77 -14.71
N GLY A 117 17.02 -5.57 -14.82
CA GLY A 117 17.09 -4.55 -13.80
C GLY A 117 16.08 -4.77 -12.67
N SER A 118 16.36 -4.15 -11.53
CA SER A 118 15.46 -4.11 -10.39
C SER A 118 15.15 -2.68 -9.98
N TRP A 119 14.00 -2.50 -9.37
CA TRP A 119 13.57 -1.22 -8.80
C TRP A 119 12.84 -1.46 -7.49
N GLU A 120 13.11 -0.60 -6.53
CA GLU A 120 12.56 -0.72 -5.18
C GLU A 120 11.99 0.62 -4.72
N PHE A 121 10.90 0.56 -3.98
CA PHE A 121 10.20 1.71 -3.46
C PHE A 121 9.55 1.41 -2.11
N GLY A 122 9.90 2.21 -1.10
CA GLY A 122 9.28 2.17 0.23
C GLY A 122 8.07 3.08 0.31
N LEU A 123 7.01 2.60 0.95
CA LEU A 123 5.78 3.37 1.20
C LEU A 123 5.29 3.17 2.64
N PRO A 124 4.81 4.24 3.29
CA PRO A 124 4.20 4.11 4.60
C PRO A 124 2.88 3.35 4.50
N VAL A 125 2.60 2.50 5.49
CA VAL A 125 1.32 1.83 5.63
C VAL A 125 0.81 2.01 7.06
N ARG A 126 -0.50 1.90 7.22
CA ARG A 126 -1.15 1.93 8.52
C ARG A 126 -1.81 0.59 8.78
N SER A 127 -1.38 -0.09 9.84
CA SER A 127 -2.05 -1.29 10.32
C SER A 127 -3.35 -0.93 11.03
N GLY A 128 -4.30 -1.84 11.00
CA GLY A 128 -5.58 -1.67 11.69
C GLY A 128 -6.54 -2.81 11.37
N PRO A 129 -7.64 -2.93 12.13
CA PRO A 129 -8.63 -3.95 11.88
C PRO A 129 -9.19 -3.79 10.45
N ASN A 130 -9.08 -4.85 9.66
CA ASN A 130 -9.52 -4.89 8.26
C ASN A 130 -8.86 -3.87 7.31
N ALA A 131 -7.69 -3.33 7.66
CA ALA A 131 -6.93 -2.49 6.75
C ALA A 131 -6.47 -3.30 5.53
N VAL A 132 -6.79 -2.81 4.35
CA VAL A 132 -6.43 -3.42 3.07
C VAL A 132 -5.68 -2.38 2.24
N ILE A 133 -4.61 -2.78 1.60
CA ILE A 133 -3.92 -1.96 0.62
C ILE A 133 -4.12 -2.54 -0.77
N GLU A 134 -4.44 -1.67 -1.72
CA GLU A 134 -4.48 -1.99 -3.13
C GLU A 134 -3.14 -1.64 -3.76
N PHE A 135 -2.55 -2.61 -4.46
CA PHE A 135 -1.39 -2.43 -5.32
C PHE A 135 -1.81 -2.63 -6.77
N CYS A 136 -1.60 -1.61 -7.57
CA CYS A 136 -1.87 -1.62 -8.99
C CYS A 136 -0.56 -1.38 -9.75
N LEU A 137 -0.08 -2.40 -10.45
CA LEU A 137 1.09 -2.31 -11.31
C LEU A 137 0.64 -2.34 -12.77
N ALA A 138 0.95 -1.29 -13.52
CA ALA A 138 0.59 -1.15 -14.92
C ALA A 138 1.83 -0.96 -15.79
N LYS A 139 1.89 -1.66 -16.92
CA LYS A 139 2.88 -1.36 -17.96
C LYS A 139 2.42 -0.17 -18.76
N TRP A 140 3.33 0.79 -18.98
CA TRP A 140 3.04 1.99 -19.78
C TRP A 140 2.61 1.60 -21.19
N TRP A 141 1.49 2.15 -21.65
CA TRP A 141 0.86 1.79 -22.91
C TRP A 141 1.74 2.06 -24.15
N ALA A 142 2.54 3.13 -24.13
CA ALA A 142 3.43 3.49 -25.24
C ALA A 142 4.76 2.72 -25.23
N ASN A 143 5.03 1.89 -24.21
CA ASN A 143 6.21 1.03 -24.15
C ASN A 143 5.87 -0.31 -24.84
N ILE A 144 6.24 -0.42 -26.11
CA ILE A 144 5.95 -1.58 -26.96
C ILE A 144 6.72 -2.82 -26.48
N GLY A 145 6.22 -3.99 -26.84
CA GLY A 145 6.80 -5.29 -26.48
C GLY A 145 6.27 -5.84 -25.14
N ASN A 146 6.60 -7.08 -24.86
CA ASN A 146 6.17 -7.78 -23.65
C ASN A 146 7.32 -7.79 -22.63
N VAL A 147 7.03 -7.54 -21.36
CA VAL A 147 8.02 -7.55 -20.29
C VAL A 147 7.59 -8.57 -19.25
N HIS A 148 8.47 -9.51 -18.95
CA HIS A 148 8.28 -10.46 -17.85
C HIS A 148 8.78 -9.81 -16.57
N CYS A 149 7.87 -9.50 -15.66
CA CYS A 149 8.16 -8.81 -14.41
C CYS A 149 7.73 -9.66 -13.22
N SER A 150 8.68 -9.94 -12.33
CA SER A 150 8.40 -10.47 -11.01
C SER A 150 8.42 -9.32 -10.01
N TYR A 151 7.44 -9.26 -9.11
CA TYR A 151 7.37 -8.20 -8.11
C TYR A 151 6.90 -8.73 -6.77
N THR A 152 7.43 -8.12 -5.72
CA THR A 152 7.18 -8.51 -4.33
C THR A 152 6.84 -7.28 -3.52
N VAL A 153 5.84 -7.42 -2.66
CA VAL A 153 5.51 -6.47 -1.60
C VAL A 153 5.84 -7.10 -0.27
N THR A 154 6.71 -6.49 0.51
CA THR A 154 7.11 -6.96 1.83
C THR A 154 6.69 -5.94 2.88
N PHE A 155 6.07 -6.40 3.96
CA PHE A 155 5.64 -5.54 5.06
C PHE A 155 6.67 -5.55 6.19
N HIS A 156 6.84 -4.38 6.81
CA HIS A 156 7.79 -4.13 7.87
C HIS A 156 7.10 -3.45 9.04
N GLY A 157 7.51 -3.77 10.26
CA GLY A 157 6.87 -3.31 11.49
C GLY A 157 7.80 -2.54 12.43
N VAL A 158 8.75 -1.82 11.90
CA VAL A 158 9.69 -1.03 12.72
C VAL A 158 9.02 0.25 13.21
N LYS A 159 9.11 0.48 14.51
CA LYS A 159 8.60 1.69 15.16
C LYS A 159 9.55 2.16 16.26
N PRO A 160 9.61 3.46 16.53
CA PRO A 160 10.33 3.97 17.68
C PRO A 160 9.54 3.68 18.98
N SER A 161 10.26 3.53 20.08
CA SER A 161 9.65 3.34 21.41
C SER A 161 8.78 4.52 21.85
N THR A 162 9.04 5.71 21.32
CA THR A 162 8.29 6.94 21.56
C THR A 162 7.79 7.53 20.25
N GLN A 163 6.51 7.92 20.20
CA GLN A 163 5.92 8.52 18.98
C GLN A 163 6.41 9.94 18.71
N ASN A 164 6.66 10.71 19.76
CA ASN A 164 7.15 12.08 19.65
C ASN A 164 8.59 12.14 20.17
N ILE A 165 9.50 12.35 19.25
CA ILE A 165 10.93 12.50 19.57
C ILE A 165 11.19 13.99 19.72
N VAL A 166 11.45 14.40 20.98
CA VAL A 166 11.81 15.78 21.34
C VAL A 166 13.20 15.76 21.94
N MET A 167 14.10 16.54 21.39
CA MET A 167 15.46 16.73 21.91
C MET A 167 15.59 18.15 22.44
N HIS A 168 15.96 18.28 23.70
CA HIS A 168 16.24 19.59 24.30
C HIS A 168 17.68 20.00 24.02
N GLY A 169 17.89 21.29 23.73
CA GLY A 169 19.21 21.80 23.31
C GLY A 169 20.33 21.64 24.36
N GLY A 170 20.00 21.37 25.64
CA GLY A 170 20.97 21.05 26.68
C GLY A 170 21.31 19.55 26.79
N GLU A 171 20.62 18.66 26.04
CA GLU A 171 20.86 17.24 26.05
C GLU A 171 21.91 16.90 24.98
N GLY A 172 23.05 16.35 25.40
CA GLY A 172 24.12 15.99 24.43
C GLY A 172 23.81 14.78 23.60
N ILE A 173 23.04 13.82 24.11
CA ILE A 173 22.70 12.55 23.44
C ILE A 173 21.27 12.18 23.77
N LEU A 174 20.47 11.88 22.75
CA LEU A 174 19.14 11.29 22.90
C LEU A 174 19.20 9.82 22.44
N ARG A 175 18.91 8.90 23.33
CA ARG A 175 18.78 7.48 23.01
C ARG A 175 17.36 7.22 22.48
N LEU A 176 17.30 6.58 21.33
CA LEU A 176 16.06 6.13 20.71
C LEU A 176 16.10 4.62 20.51
N ASP A 177 15.23 3.90 21.19
CA ASP A 177 15.08 2.46 21.00
C ASP A 177 14.08 2.19 19.86
N LEU A 178 14.45 1.28 18.95
CA LEU A 178 13.60 0.81 17.85
C LEU A 178 13.13 -0.60 18.14
N GLN A 179 11.88 -0.87 17.82
CA GLN A 179 11.26 -2.18 17.96
C GLN A 179 10.69 -2.63 16.62
N SER A 180 10.88 -3.89 16.27
CA SER A 180 10.24 -4.52 15.11
C SER A 180 9.22 -5.56 15.58
N ASP A 181 7.98 -5.43 15.13
CA ASP A 181 6.88 -6.31 15.52
C ASP A 181 6.68 -7.50 14.56
N LEU A 182 7.15 -7.40 13.31
CA LEU A 182 6.87 -8.39 12.27
C LEU A 182 8.05 -9.33 12.01
N LYS A 183 9.26 -8.81 12.05
CA LYS A 183 10.47 -9.55 11.71
C LYS A 183 11.68 -8.88 12.34
N SER A 184 12.68 -9.68 12.72
CA SER A 184 14.00 -9.10 13.07
C SER A 184 14.65 -8.53 11.81
N GLU A 185 14.98 -7.26 11.84
CA GLU A 185 15.53 -6.51 10.71
C GLU A 185 16.72 -5.67 11.13
N GLU A 186 17.71 -5.57 10.25
CA GLU A 186 18.76 -4.57 10.37
C GLU A 186 18.22 -3.26 9.80
N VAL A 187 18.22 -2.21 10.59
CA VAL A 187 17.64 -0.91 10.23
C VAL A 187 18.69 0.18 10.32
N SER A 188 18.81 0.95 9.26
CA SER A 188 19.64 2.17 9.23
C SER A 188 18.72 3.40 9.24
N PRO A 189 18.38 3.95 10.43
CA PRO A 189 17.46 5.07 10.52
C PRO A 189 18.09 6.35 10.00
N ASP A 190 17.35 7.12 9.20
CA ASP A 190 17.66 8.48 8.82
C ASP A 190 16.75 9.44 9.61
N LEU A 191 17.35 10.37 10.36
CA LEU A 191 16.63 11.32 11.18
C LEU A 191 16.68 12.72 10.56
N LYS A 192 15.49 13.27 10.29
CA LYS A 192 15.35 14.65 9.81
C LYS A 192 14.67 15.51 10.86
N LEU A 193 15.31 16.63 11.21
CA LEU A 193 14.68 17.66 12.03
C LEU A 193 13.44 18.20 11.31
N LYS A 194 12.29 18.05 11.94
CA LYS A 194 11.02 18.52 11.41
C LYS A 194 10.74 19.95 11.83
N ASN A 195 10.96 20.28 13.08
CA ASN A 195 10.74 21.60 13.65
C ASN A 195 11.84 21.92 14.69
N VAL A 196 12.26 23.18 14.73
CA VAL A 196 13.09 23.74 15.79
C VAL A 196 12.27 24.79 16.49
N VAL A 197 12.04 24.61 17.80
CA VAL A 197 11.30 25.55 18.62
C VAL A 197 12.28 26.20 19.60
N GLN A 198 12.41 27.52 19.53
CA GLN A 198 13.17 28.28 20.49
C GLN A 198 12.28 28.61 21.68
N VAL A 199 12.61 28.10 22.85
CA VAL A 199 11.92 28.44 24.11
C VAL A 199 12.67 29.59 24.76
N ASN A 200 12.07 30.77 24.73
CA ASN A 200 12.56 31.93 25.49
C ASN A 200 12.05 31.83 26.93
N ALA A 201 12.92 31.49 27.88
CA ALA A 201 12.60 31.60 29.29
C ALA A 201 12.63 33.07 29.70
N TYR A 202 11.49 33.68 29.88
CA TYR A 202 11.42 34.99 30.58
C TYR A 202 11.62 34.71 32.06
N SER A 203 12.81 35.01 32.59
CA SER A 203 13.00 35.10 34.02
C SER A 203 12.35 36.38 34.49
N SER A 204 11.15 36.33 35.04
CA SER A 204 10.59 37.42 35.82
C SER A 204 11.36 37.45 37.16
N ILE A 205 12.34 38.34 37.27
CA ILE A 205 12.95 38.67 38.54
C ILE A 205 11.91 39.50 39.31
N PHE A 206 11.21 38.88 40.24
CA PHE A 206 10.46 39.60 41.25
C PHE A 206 11.49 40.09 42.31
N THR A 207 11.81 41.38 42.28
CA THR A 207 12.50 42.04 43.39
C THR A 207 11.44 42.35 44.44
N ILE A 208 11.61 41.85 45.67
CA ILE A 208 10.80 42.16 46.84
C ILE A 208 11.35 43.45 47.47
#